data_d99024aeddb0fffdc9b5f31ce3f0a742
#
_entry.id   d99024aeddb0fffdc9b5f31ce3f0a742
#
_cell.length_a   1.000
_cell.length_b   1.000
_cell.length_c   1.000
_cell.angle_alpha   90.00
_cell.angle_beta   90.00
_cell.angle_gamma   90.00
#
_symmetry.space_group_name_H-M   'P 1'
#
loop_
_entity.id
_entity.type
_entity.pdbx_description
1 polymer ?
#
loop_
_entity_poly.entity_id
_entity_poly.type
_entity_poly.pdbx_seq_one_letter_code
_entity_poly.pdbx_strand_id
1 'polypeptide(L)'
;MRVGLVLGAGGVLGGAWLTGGLDALADETDWDPGSADFIVGTSAGSMIGALSAAGVPPWFMVAHSAGESFDGVTAADGSPAAEADRAAGAVFRLHRGLPPLGPGSLRMALTALANPLGHTPLQLMTGWLPAGLISTDSLQAIVRRAVADSWVEHPNYWAVACDYGTGRRIPFGRLDSPNAEIDKAVAASCAIPGFYRPVKIGGRRYVDGGVCSASNLDLLAGRGLDLIVCLNPLSSGTEAGGRAGVRWPGG
;
A
#
# COMPACT_ATOMS: atom_id res chain seq x y z
N MET A 1 4.78 18.19 18.09
CA MET A 1 4.64 16.73 18.20
C MET A 1 4.87 16.14 16.81
N ARG A 2 5.79 15.22 16.67
CA ARG A 2 6.07 14.55 15.40
C ARG A 2 5.26 13.26 15.31
N VAL A 3 4.45 13.14 14.27
CA VAL A 3 3.47 12.04 14.12
C VAL A 3 3.82 11.20 12.91
N GLY A 4 3.82 9.87 13.07
CA GLY A 4 3.87 8.91 11.98
C GLY A 4 2.50 8.25 11.77
N LEU A 5 2.06 8.18 10.53
CA LEU A 5 0.85 7.47 10.11
C LEU A 5 1.24 6.18 9.39
N VAL A 6 0.68 5.06 9.83
CA VAL A 6 0.87 3.76 9.21
C VAL A 6 -0.47 3.19 8.77
N LEU A 7 -0.60 2.91 7.47
CA LEU A 7 -1.81 2.38 6.86
C LEU A 7 -1.53 0.97 6.33
N GLY A 8 -2.15 -0.02 6.95
CA GLY A 8 -1.92 -1.43 6.67
C GLY A 8 -2.60 -1.97 5.42
N ALA A 9 -2.24 -3.19 5.07
CA ALA A 9 -2.88 -3.96 4.00
C ALA A 9 -4.31 -4.35 4.40
N GLY A 10 -5.19 -4.52 3.41
CA GLY A 10 -6.58 -4.93 3.68
C GLY A 10 -7.44 -5.17 2.44
N GLY A 11 -6.87 -5.02 1.24
CA GLY A 11 -7.62 -5.12 -0.02
C GLY A 11 -8.71 -4.04 -0.11
N VAL A 12 -9.75 -4.28 -0.90
CA VAL A 12 -10.84 -3.31 -1.14
C VAL A 12 -11.58 -2.98 0.15
N LEU A 13 -11.96 -3.99 0.93
CA LEU A 13 -12.68 -3.79 2.21
C LEU A 13 -11.81 -3.08 3.24
N GLY A 14 -10.52 -3.42 3.30
CA GLY A 14 -9.57 -2.72 4.15
C GLY A 14 -9.37 -1.26 3.74
N GLY A 15 -9.40 -0.97 2.44
CA GLY A 15 -9.35 0.40 1.94
C GLY A 15 -10.54 1.23 2.45
N ALA A 16 -11.76 0.71 2.33
CA ALA A 16 -12.97 1.37 2.85
C ALA A 16 -12.90 1.58 4.37
N TRP A 17 -12.43 0.56 5.10
CA TRP A 17 -12.24 0.67 6.56
C TRP A 17 -11.19 1.73 6.93
N LEU A 18 -10.06 1.78 6.21
CA LEU A 18 -9.02 2.78 6.42
C LEU A 18 -9.53 4.19 6.18
N THR A 19 -10.30 4.38 5.11
CA THR A 19 -10.86 5.68 4.75
C THR A 19 -11.81 6.18 5.85
N GLY A 20 -12.76 5.34 6.30
CA GLY A 20 -13.65 5.68 7.41
C GLY A 20 -12.92 5.90 8.74
N GLY A 21 -11.86 5.10 9.01
CA GLY A 21 -11.04 5.28 10.20
C GLY A 21 -10.24 6.58 10.21
N LEU A 22 -9.74 7.02 9.05
CA LEU A 22 -9.06 8.31 8.91
C LEU A 22 -10.04 9.49 9.04
N ASP A 23 -11.24 9.33 8.49
CA ASP A 23 -12.31 10.32 8.58
C ASP A 23 -12.74 10.54 10.04
N ALA A 24 -13.06 9.46 10.73
CA ALA A 24 -13.39 9.50 12.15
C ALA A 24 -12.25 10.10 13.00
N LEU A 25 -11.00 9.76 12.67
CA LEU A 25 -9.84 10.30 13.38
C LEU A 25 -9.71 11.80 13.16
N ALA A 26 -9.91 12.28 11.93
CA ALA A 26 -9.86 13.69 11.60
C ALA A 26 -11.00 14.47 12.32
N ASP A 27 -12.22 13.94 12.28
CA ASP A 27 -13.39 14.57 12.90
C ASP A 27 -13.26 14.67 14.42
N GLU A 28 -12.76 13.62 15.09
CA GLU A 28 -12.69 13.58 16.55
C GLU A 28 -11.48 14.32 17.12
N THR A 29 -10.46 14.60 16.32
CA THR A 29 -9.20 15.17 16.82
C THR A 29 -8.80 16.49 16.16
N ASP A 30 -9.51 16.96 15.15
CA ASP A 30 -9.14 18.10 14.29
C ASP A 30 -7.73 17.94 13.66
N TRP A 31 -7.20 16.69 13.60
CA TRP A 31 -5.91 16.40 13.02
C TRP A 31 -6.05 15.97 11.56
N ASP A 32 -5.33 16.66 10.68
CA ASP A 32 -5.22 16.25 9.27
C ASP A 32 -4.24 15.08 9.12
N PRO A 33 -4.68 13.87 8.75
CA PRO A 33 -3.80 12.72 8.50
C PRO A 33 -2.73 12.96 7.43
N GLY A 34 -3.01 13.84 6.46
CA GLY A 34 -2.06 14.24 5.42
C GLY A 34 -0.89 15.07 5.95
N SER A 35 -1.04 15.68 7.14
CA SER A 35 -0.01 16.47 7.81
C SER A 35 0.99 15.64 8.65
N ALA A 36 0.87 14.30 8.68
CA ALA A 36 1.78 13.44 9.41
C ALA A 36 3.24 13.65 8.93
N ASP A 37 4.23 13.63 9.83
CA ASP A 37 5.65 13.73 9.45
C ASP A 37 6.13 12.56 8.57
N PHE A 38 5.50 11.40 8.73
CA PHE A 38 5.72 10.20 7.92
C PHE A 38 4.38 9.52 7.62
N ILE A 39 4.20 9.11 6.37
CA ILE A 39 3.07 8.29 5.93
C ILE A 39 3.64 7.02 5.32
N VAL A 40 3.35 5.86 5.92
CA VAL A 40 3.78 4.55 5.44
C VAL A 40 2.56 3.73 5.08
N GLY A 41 2.44 3.38 3.81
CA GLY A 41 1.30 2.61 3.31
C GLY A 41 1.68 1.26 2.73
N THR A 42 0.85 0.25 2.97
CA THR A 42 1.01 -1.11 2.44
C THR A 42 -0.28 -1.52 1.73
N SER A 43 -0.20 -1.98 0.47
CA SER A 43 -1.36 -2.42 -0.30
C SER A 43 -2.46 -1.35 -0.34
N ALA A 44 -3.69 -1.65 0.08
CA ALA A 44 -4.76 -0.65 0.19
C ALA A 44 -4.31 0.60 0.96
N GLY A 45 -3.53 0.43 2.04
CA GLY A 45 -2.97 1.54 2.80
C GLY A 45 -1.99 2.40 2.01
N SER A 46 -1.30 1.86 1.00
CA SER A 46 -0.45 2.69 0.12
C SER A 46 -1.27 3.57 -0.80
N MET A 47 -2.42 3.08 -1.28
CA MET A 47 -3.35 3.88 -2.08
C MET A 47 -3.93 5.04 -1.25
N ILE A 48 -4.51 4.73 -0.10
CA ILE A 48 -5.09 5.74 0.79
C ILE A 48 -4.03 6.72 1.27
N GLY A 49 -2.83 6.23 1.65
CA GLY A 49 -1.70 7.08 2.05
C GLY A 49 -1.21 8.00 0.93
N ALA A 50 -1.23 7.57 -0.33
CA ALA A 50 -0.91 8.43 -1.47
C ALA A 50 -1.93 9.56 -1.63
N LEU A 51 -3.22 9.25 -1.48
CA LEU A 51 -4.29 10.25 -1.55
C LEU A 51 -4.17 11.25 -0.39
N SER A 52 -3.97 10.78 0.85
CA SER A 52 -3.76 11.66 2.01
C SER A 52 -2.52 12.54 1.83
N ALA A 53 -1.40 11.97 1.35
CA ALA A 53 -0.16 12.69 1.08
C ALA A 53 -0.29 13.71 -0.08
N ALA A 54 -1.26 13.51 -0.97
CA ALA A 54 -1.64 14.46 -2.03
C ALA A 54 -2.64 15.52 -1.55
N GLY A 55 -3.00 15.53 -0.26
CA GLY A 55 -3.93 16.51 0.31
C GLY A 55 -5.42 16.20 0.06
N VAL A 56 -5.75 14.96 -0.33
CA VAL A 56 -7.16 14.55 -0.46
C VAL A 56 -7.72 14.29 0.94
N PRO A 57 -8.73 15.05 1.39
CA PRO A 57 -9.25 14.91 2.74
C PRO A 57 -10.05 13.60 2.92
N PRO A 58 -10.02 12.99 4.12
CA PRO A 58 -10.69 11.70 4.36
C PRO A 58 -12.18 11.73 4.07
N TRP A 59 -12.90 12.79 4.47
CA TRP A 59 -14.33 12.93 4.20
C TRP A 59 -14.66 12.84 2.70
N PHE A 60 -13.80 13.41 1.85
CA PHE A 60 -13.98 13.33 0.39
C PHE A 60 -13.80 11.89 -0.10
N MET A 61 -12.79 11.16 0.43
CA MET A 61 -12.58 9.76 0.09
C MET A 61 -13.78 8.88 0.51
N VAL A 62 -14.40 9.16 1.68
CA VAL A 62 -15.61 8.47 2.15
C VAL A 62 -16.79 8.76 1.22
N ALA A 63 -17.10 10.00 0.98
CA ALA A 63 -18.24 10.43 0.17
C ALA A 63 -18.10 9.92 -1.29
N HIS A 64 -16.90 10.02 -1.87
CA HIS A 64 -16.61 9.46 -3.19
C HIS A 64 -16.78 7.94 -3.24
N SER A 65 -16.34 7.22 -2.20
CA SER A 65 -16.53 5.76 -2.08
C SER A 65 -17.99 5.37 -1.90
N ALA A 66 -18.79 6.24 -1.29
CA ALA A 66 -20.25 6.09 -1.16
C ALA A 66 -21.01 6.37 -2.48
N GLY A 67 -20.32 6.87 -3.50
CA GLY A 67 -20.90 7.18 -4.80
C GLY A 67 -21.50 8.57 -4.89
N GLU A 68 -21.17 9.47 -3.95
CA GLU A 68 -21.56 10.86 -4.06
C GLU A 68 -20.87 11.53 -5.24
N SER A 69 -21.60 12.36 -5.95
CA SER A 69 -21.07 13.18 -7.05
C SER A 69 -20.84 14.59 -6.57
N PHE A 70 -19.69 15.14 -6.88
CA PHE A 70 -19.34 16.52 -6.53
C PHE A 70 -19.24 17.32 -7.85
N ASP A 71 -20.12 18.33 -8.00
CA ASP A 71 -20.07 19.24 -9.15
C ASP A 71 -18.80 20.08 -9.08
N GLY A 72 -18.10 20.14 -10.21
CA GLY A 72 -16.88 20.97 -10.35
C GLY A 72 -15.61 20.33 -9.82
N VAL A 73 -15.64 19.10 -9.29
CA VAL A 73 -14.42 18.37 -8.92
C VAL A 73 -13.83 17.74 -10.17
N THR A 74 -12.57 18.07 -10.43
CA THR A 74 -11.78 17.54 -11.53
C THR A 74 -10.60 16.73 -11.00
N ALA A 75 -10.19 15.71 -11.76
CA ALA A 75 -8.96 14.99 -11.47
C ALA A 75 -7.75 15.92 -11.64
N ALA A 76 -6.57 15.50 -11.16
CA ALA A 76 -5.32 16.26 -11.26
C ALA A 76 -4.93 16.61 -12.72
N ASP A 77 -5.40 15.82 -13.69
CA ASP A 77 -5.24 16.07 -15.14
C ASP A 77 -6.29 17.01 -15.74
N GLY A 78 -7.20 17.57 -14.92
CA GLY A 78 -8.29 18.44 -15.31
C GLY A 78 -9.51 17.72 -15.90
N SER A 79 -9.51 16.41 -16.00
CA SER A 79 -10.67 15.64 -16.47
C SER A 79 -11.78 15.57 -15.42
N PRO A 80 -13.08 15.53 -15.80
CA PRO A 80 -14.16 15.31 -14.85
C PRO A 80 -13.98 13.96 -14.13
N ALA A 81 -14.31 13.91 -12.84
CA ALA A 81 -14.33 12.67 -12.09
C ALA A 81 -15.32 11.69 -12.74
N ALA A 82 -14.81 10.60 -13.33
CA ALA A 82 -15.64 9.68 -14.08
C ALA A 82 -16.37 8.70 -13.14
N GLU A 83 -17.54 8.24 -13.58
CA GLU A 83 -18.33 7.21 -12.86
C GLU A 83 -17.53 5.91 -12.57
N ALA A 84 -16.55 5.59 -13.42
CA ALA A 84 -15.66 4.44 -13.24
C ALA A 84 -14.78 4.52 -11.98
N ASP A 85 -14.56 5.71 -11.43
CA ASP A 85 -13.76 5.92 -10.21
C ASP A 85 -14.55 5.52 -8.96
N ARG A 86 -15.88 5.57 -9.03
CA ARG A 86 -16.80 5.18 -7.94
C ARG A 86 -16.68 3.70 -7.57
N ALA A 87 -16.23 2.86 -8.49
CA ALA A 87 -16.03 1.44 -8.25
C ALA A 87 -14.73 1.11 -7.46
N ALA A 88 -14.05 2.11 -6.88
CA ALA A 88 -12.83 1.95 -6.07
C ALA A 88 -11.79 1.00 -6.69
N GLY A 89 -11.58 1.09 -8.00
CA GLY A 89 -10.61 0.23 -8.71
C GLY A 89 -11.10 -1.19 -8.96
N ALA A 90 -12.36 -1.52 -8.73
CA ALA A 90 -12.92 -2.85 -8.96
C ALA A 90 -13.03 -3.24 -10.44
N VAL A 91 -12.57 -2.43 -11.37
CA VAL A 91 -12.49 -2.81 -12.79
C VAL A 91 -11.28 -3.71 -13.00
N PHE A 92 -11.47 -5.00 -12.77
CA PHE A 92 -10.46 -6.02 -13.04
C PHE A 92 -10.30 -6.23 -14.54
N ARG A 93 -9.16 -5.87 -15.09
CA ARG A 93 -8.82 -6.15 -16.49
C ARG A 93 -7.91 -7.37 -16.55
N LEU A 94 -8.37 -8.43 -17.20
CA LEU A 94 -7.52 -9.58 -17.50
C LEU A 94 -6.40 -9.14 -18.45
N HIS A 95 -5.19 -9.55 -18.13
CA HIS A 95 -4.07 -9.32 -19.02
C HIS A 95 -4.23 -10.18 -20.28
N ARG A 96 -4.08 -9.55 -21.46
CA ARG A 96 -4.06 -10.26 -22.73
C ARG A 96 -2.76 -11.05 -22.87
N GLY A 97 -2.80 -12.36 -22.76
CA GLY A 97 -1.65 -13.25 -22.89
C GLY A 97 -1.93 -14.64 -22.36
N LEU A 98 -1.03 -15.57 -22.65
CA LEU A 98 -1.09 -16.92 -22.10
C LEU A 98 -0.98 -16.88 -20.56
N PRO A 99 -1.77 -17.74 -19.86
CA PRO A 99 -1.62 -17.84 -18.41
C PRO A 99 -0.19 -18.23 -18.06
N PRO A 100 0.41 -17.61 -17.04
CA PRO A 100 1.77 -17.95 -16.62
C PRO A 100 1.78 -19.36 -16.06
N LEU A 101 2.53 -20.25 -16.71
CA LEU A 101 2.77 -21.61 -16.24
C LEU A 101 4.02 -21.62 -15.35
N GLY A 102 3.92 -22.26 -14.18
CA GLY A 102 5.02 -22.43 -13.24
C GLY A 102 5.15 -21.33 -12.17
N PRO A 103 6.23 -21.38 -11.37
CA PRO A 103 6.47 -20.43 -10.26
C PRO A 103 6.56 -19.00 -10.77
N GLY A 104 5.89 -18.09 -10.12
CA GLY A 104 5.93 -16.66 -10.46
C GLY A 104 7.32 -16.04 -10.27
N SER A 105 8.08 -16.55 -9.29
CA SER A 105 9.47 -16.19 -9.08
C SER A 105 10.27 -17.39 -8.58
N LEU A 106 10.92 -18.10 -9.52
CA LEU A 106 11.83 -19.21 -9.18
C LEU A 106 12.97 -18.73 -8.25
N ARG A 107 13.48 -17.52 -8.48
CA ARG A 107 14.56 -16.95 -7.66
C ARG A 107 14.08 -16.78 -6.21
N MET A 108 12.91 -16.20 -5.98
CA MET A 108 12.36 -16.06 -4.63
C MET A 108 12.10 -17.43 -3.98
N ALA A 109 11.53 -18.37 -4.74
CA ALA A 109 11.29 -19.73 -4.26
C ALA A 109 12.58 -20.41 -3.80
N LEU A 110 13.66 -20.30 -4.58
CA LEU A 110 14.96 -20.89 -4.26
C LEU A 110 15.67 -20.16 -3.10
N THR A 111 15.64 -18.83 -3.05
CA THR A 111 16.24 -18.07 -1.94
C THR A 111 15.51 -18.32 -0.62
N ALA A 112 14.20 -18.46 -0.66
CA ALA A 112 13.40 -18.78 0.51
C ALA A 112 13.68 -20.22 1.01
N LEU A 113 13.87 -21.18 0.14
CA LEU A 113 14.29 -22.53 0.51
C LEU A 113 15.71 -22.57 1.10
N ALA A 114 16.63 -21.75 0.56
CA ALA A 114 18.01 -21.69 1.06
C ALA A 114 18.13 -21.02 2.43
N ASN A 115 17.20 -20.11 2.79
CA ASN A 115 17.20 -19.42 4.07
C ASN A 115 15.76 -19.29 4.61
N PRO A 116 15.13 -20.39 5.07
CA PRO A 116 13.73 -20.38 5.51
C PRO A 116 13.49 -19.54 6.76
N LEU A 117 14.49 -19.39 7.63
CA LEU A 117 14.38 -18.58 8.84
C LEU A 117 14.47 -17.06 8.57
N GLY A 118 14.99 -16.68 7.42
CA GLY A 118 15.08 -15.27 6.98
C GLY A 118 13.85 -14.78 6.21
N HIS A 119 12.81 -15.62 6.06
CA HIS A 119 11.61 -15.30 5.29
C HIS A 119 10.35 -15.61 6.08
N THR A 120 9.29 -14.80 5.87
CA THR A 120 7.98 -15.11 6.44
C THR A 120 7.37 -16.34 5.75
N PRO A 121 6.47 -17.09 6.41
CA PRO A 121 5.77 -18.20 5.75
C PRO A 121 5.07 -17.79 4.45
N LEU A 122 4.54 -16.58 4.41
CA LEU A 122 3.90 -16.03 3.22
C LEU A 122 4.91 -15.80 2.08
N GLN A 123 6.12 -15.31 2.38
CA GLN A 123 7.20 -15.17 1.41
C GLN A 123 7.64 -16.52 0.84
N LEU A 124 7.72 -17.56 1.70
CA LEU A 124 8.05 -18.93 1.27
C LEU A 124 7.06 -19.43 0.21
N MET A 125 5.77 -19.18 0.40
CA MET A 125 4.73 -19.59 -0.53
C MET A 125 4.66 -18.72 -1.79
N THR A 126 4.89 -17.42 -1.65
CA THR A 126 4.68 -16.43 -2.71
C THR A 126 5.51 -16.70 -3.97
N GLY A 127 6.74 -17.18 -3.83
CA GLY A 127 7.61 -17.52 -4.96
C GLY A 127 7.07 -18.67 -5.82
N TRP A 128 6.31 -19.59 -5.23
CA TRP A 128 5.73 -20.75 -5.92
C TRP A 128 4.38 -20.45 -6.57
N LEU A 129 3.66 -19.43 -6.11
CA LEU A 129 2.41 -19.03 -6.75
C LEU A 129 2.69 -18.57 -8.19
N PRO A 130 1.85 -18.96 -9.16
CA PRO A 130 1.97 -18.44 -10.52
C PRO A 130 1.79 -16.92 -10.51
N ALA A 131 2.37 -16.22 -11.47
CA ALA A 131 2.11 -14.80 -11.63
C ALA A 131 0.63 -14.59 -11.94
N GLY A 132 0.03 -13.56 -11.32
CA GLY A 132 -1.40 -13.27 -11.50
C GLY A 132 -1.75 -12.87 -12.95
N LEU A 133 -3.03 -12.94 -13.27
CA LEU A 133 -3.56 -12.65 -14.60
C LEU A 133 -4.14 -11.23 -14.72
N ILE A 134 -4.36 -10.55 -13.60
CA ILE A 134 -5.01 -9.24 -13.58
C ILE A 134 -3.96 -8.14 -13.73
N SER A 135 -4.25 -7.17 -14.62
CA SER A 135 -3.41 -5.99 -14.78
C SER A 135 -3.59 -5.03 -13.59
N THR A 136 -2.52 -4.32 -13.24
CA THR A 136 -2.55 -3.23 -12.26
C THR A 136 -2.85 -1.86 -12.89
N ASP A 137 -3.16 -1.79 -14.18
CA ASP A 137 -3.34 -0.53 -14.90
C ASP A 137 -4.49 0.33 -14.33
N SER A 138 -5.55 -0.30 -13.83
CA SER A 138 -6.66 0.40 -13.17
C SER A 138 -6.21 1.06 -11.86
N LEU A 139 -5.37 0.38 -11.07
CA LEU A 139 -4.81 0.95 -9.84
C LEU A 139 -3.89 2.13 -10.15
N GLN A 140 -3.05 2.00 -11.18
CA GLN A 140 -2.19 3.09 -11.63
C GLN A 140 -3.01 4.30 -12.11
N ALA A 141 -4.12 4.05 -12.84
CA ALA A 141 -4.98 5.12 -13.33
C ALA A 141 -5.61 5.94 -12.19
N ILE A 142 -6.04 5.29 -11.10
CA ILE A 142 -6.59 5.98 -9.93
C ILE A 142 -5.54 6.92 -9.32
N VAL A 143 -4.31 6.44 -9.12
CA VAL A 143 -3.23 7.27 -8.55
C VAL A 143 -2.90 8.44 -9.45
N ARG A 144 -2.76 8.23 -10.77
CA ARG A 144 -2.47 9.32 -11.74
C ARG A 144 -3.55 10.41 -11.78
N ARG A 145 -4.80 10.08 -11.45
CA ARG A 145 -5.88 11.06 -11.37
C ARG A 145 -5.79 11.93 -10.11
N ALA A 146 -5.27 11.38 -9.03
CA ALA A 146 -5.10 12.12 -7.77
C ALA A 146 -3.76 12.88 -7.72
N VAL A 147 -2.73 12.36 -8.39
CA VAL A 147 -1.38 12.92 -8.37
C VAL A 147 -0.91 13.13 -9.79
N ALA A 148 -0.75 14.40 -10.21
CA ALA A 148 -0.30 14.76 -11.56
C ALA A 148 1.20 14.54 -11.74
N ASP A 149 1.98 14.74 -10.69
CA ASP A 149 3.42 14.63 -10.69
C ASP A 149 3.91 13.19 -10.53
N SER A 150 5.20 12.98 -10.77
CA SER A 150 5.84 11.67 -10.61
C SER A 150 5.82 11.14 -9.18
N TRP A 151 5.71 12.03 -8.19
CA TRP A 151 5.58 11.73 -6.76
C TRP A 151 4.75 12.83 -6.06
N VAL A 152 4.24 12.53 -4.85
CA VAL A 152 3.56 13.53 -4.01
C VAL A 152 4.57 14.51 -3.41
N GLU A 153 4.13 15.73 -3.12
CA GLU A 153 4.98 16.75 -2.49
C GLU A 153 5.33 16.37 -1.04
N HIS A 154 4.56 15.48 -0.42
CA HIS A 154 4.82 15.02 0.94
C HIS A 154 6.21 14.36 1.06
N PRO A 155 7.12 14.89 1.92
CA PRO A 155 8.54 14.52 1.90
C PRO A 155 8.82 13.09 2.36
N ASN A 156 7.94 12.49 3.14
CA ASN A 156 8.12 11.18 3.75
C ASN A 156 6.91 10.26 3.55
N TYR A 157 6.31 10.28 2.36
CA TYR A 157 5.35 9.25 1.98
C TYR A 157 6.09 8.03 1.41
N TRP A 158 5.81 6.84 1.95
CA TRP A 158 6.42 5.58 1.49
C TRP A 158 5.37 4.54 1.12
N ALA A 159 5.41 4.08 -0.13
CA ALA A 159 4.63 2.93 -0.61
C ALA A 159 5.49 1.66 -0.47
N VAL A 160 5.05 0.71 0.37
CA VAL A 160 5.85 -0.48 0.68
C VAL A 160 5.48 -1.63 -0.24
N ALA A 161 6.47 -2.14 -0.98
CA ALA A 161 6.36 -3.32 -1.82
C ALA A 161 7.43 -4.37 -1.47
N CYS A 162 7.30 -5.56 -2.05
CA CYS A 162 8.27 -6.65 -1.92
C CYS A 162 8.95 -6.91 -3.26
N ASP A 163 10.28 -6.91 -3.29
CA ASP A 163 11.06 -7.36 -4.46
C ASP A 163 10.80 -8.85 -4.71
N TYR A 164 10.17 -9.17 -5.84
CA TYR A 164 9.75 -10.53 -6.17
C TYR A 164 10.90 -11.47 -6.50
N GLY A 165 12.12 -10.95 -6.67
CA GLY A 165 13.31 -11.75 -6.89
C GLY A 165 14.05 -12.12 -5.61
N THR A 166 13.98 -11.25 -4.60
CA THR A 166 14.80 -11.39 -3.38
C THR A 166 13.99 -11.51 -2.10
N GLY A 167 12.68 -11.27 -2.13
CA GLY A 167 11.83 -11.19 -0.93
C GLY A 167 12.09 -9.96 -0.07
N ARG A 168 12.96 -9.04 -0.48
CA ARG A 168 13.29 -7.85 0.30
C ARG A 168 12.16 -6.83 0.25
N ARG A 169 11.87 -6.25 1.40
CA ARG A 169 10.95 -5.13 1.55
C ARG A 169 11.56 -3.85 0.97
N ILE A 170 10.80 -3.16 0.13
CA ILE A 170 11.21 -1.92 -0.55
C ILE A 170 10.18 -0.83 -0.24
N PRO A 171 10.52 0.17 0.57
CA PRO A 171 9.69 1.34 0.81
C PRO A 171 9.99 2.41 -0.25
N PHE A 172 9.27 2.40 -1.37
CA PHE A 172 9.39 3.43 -2.40
C PHE A 172 9.08 4.81 -1.81
N GLY A 173 9.83 5.83 -2.22
CA GLY A 173 9.78 7.18 -1.66
C GLY A 173 10.84 7.43 -0.59
N ARG A 174 11.47 6.40 -0.02
CA ARG A 174 12.62 6.54 0.87
C ARG A 174 13.89 6.80 0.05
N LEU A 175 14.77 7.66 0.53
CA LEU A 175 15.98 8.12 -0.20
C LEU A 175 16.91 6.99 -0.68
N ASP A 176 16.96 5.87 0.04
CA ASP A 176 17.78 4.70 -0.31
C ASP A 176 17.02 3.64 -1.12
N SER A 177 15.80 3.93 -1.52
CA SER A 177 14.98 3.06 -2.35
C SER A 177 15.14 3.39 -3.84
N PRO A 178 14.86 2.43 -4.75
CA PRO A 178 14.86 2.70 -6.17
C PRO A 178 13.84 3.80 -6.54
N ASN A 179 14.20 4.66 -7.49
CA ASN A 179 13.27 5.63 -8.03
C ASN A 179 12.10 4.93 -8.75
N ALA A 180 10.90 5.45 -8.52
CA ALA A 180 9.67 4.96 -9.14
C ALA A 180 8.70 6.12 -9.32
N GLU A 181 7.85 6.04 -10.32
CA GLU A 181 6.65 6.87 -10.40
C GLU A 181 5.64 6.38 -9.36
N ILE A 182 4.91 7.29 -8.73
CA ILE A 182 4.02 6.98 -7.61
C ILE A 182 2.94 5.95 -7.98
N ASP A 183 2.38 6.05 -9.19
CA ASP A 183 1.38 5.13 -9.70
C ASP A 183 1.92 3.69 -9.78
N LYS A 184 3.16 3.51 -10.22
CA LYS A 184 3.83 2.22 -10.27
C LYS A 184 4.22 1.70 -8.88
N ALA A 185 4.66 2.60 -7.99
CA ALA A 185 5.02 2.23 -6.61
C ALA A 185 3.80 1.74 -5.82
N VAL A 186 2.68 2.47 -5.90
CA VAL A 186 1.42 2.08 -5.26
C VAL A 186 0.86 0.80 -5.90
N ALA A 187 0.87 0.71 -7.24
CA ALA A 187 0.45 -0.52 -7.92
C ALA A 187 1.31 -1.73 -7.55
N ALA A 188 2.63 -1.55 -7.35
CA ALA A 188 3.52 -2.59 -6.87
C ALA A 188 3.19 -3.02 -5.44
N SER A 189 2.88 -2.03 -4.57
CA SER A 189 2.43 -2.27 -3.21
C SER A 189 1.10 -3.02 -3.12
N CYS A 190 0.23 -2.89 -4.14
CA CYS A 190 -1.06 -3.56 -4.24
C CYS A 190 -1.04 -4.85 -5.08
N ALA A 191 0.10 -5.24 -5.65
CA ALA A 191 0.21 -6.38 -6.57
C ALA A 191 0.22 -7.72 -5.82
N ILE A 192 -0.95 -8.16 -5.33
CA ILE A 192 -1.13 -9.43 -4.60
C ILE A 192 -0.65 -10.60 -5.46
N PRO A 193 0.33 -11.41 -4.97
CA PRO A 193 0.83 -12.58 -5.69
C PRO A 193 -0.27 -13.58 -6.03
N GLY A 194 -0.22 -14.15 -7.23
CA GLY A 194 -1.23 -15.08 -7.73
C GLY A 194 -2.51 -14.39 -8.26
N PHE A 195 -2.77 -13.13 -7.91
CA PHE A 195 -3.94 -12.37 -8.35
C PHE A 195 -3.56 -11.30 -9.39
N TYR A 196 -2.70 -10.36 -9.02
CA TYR A 196 -2.18 -9.34 -9.92
C TYR A 196 -0.85 -9.76 -10.55
N ARG A 197 -0.56 -9.21 -11.72
CA ARG A 197 0.77 -9.29 -12.29
C ARG A 197 1.77 -8.47 -11.48
N PRO A 198 2.99 -9.02 -11.26
CA PRO A 198 4.07 -8.26 -10.65
C PRO A 198 4.39 -6.99 -11.45
N VAL A 199 4.53 -5.86 -10.79
CA VAL A 199 4.85 -4.57 -11.40
C VAL A 199 6.36 -4.49 -11.68
N LYS A 200 6.74 -4.02 -12.87
CA LYS A 200 8.14 -3.81 -13.25
C LYS A 200 8.57 -2.37 -13.00
N ILE A 201 9.62 -2.18 -12.20
CA ILE A 201 10.24 -0.88 -11.91
C ILE A 201 11.76 -1.08 -11.99
N GLY A 202 12.46 -0.28 -12.78
CA GLY A 202 13.92 -0.35 -12.90
C GLY A 202 14.48 -1.75 -13.27
N GLY A 203 13.77 -2.50 -14.11
CA GLY A 203 14.15 -3.86 -14.54
C GLY A 203 13.87 -4.96 -13.50
N ARG A 204 13.39 -4.63 -12.30
CA ARG A 204 13.00 -5.59 -11.26
C ARG A 204 11.48 -5.74 -11.20
N ARG A 205 11.02 -6.85 -10.63
CA ARG A 205 9.60 -7.14 -10.42
C ARG A 205 9.27 -7.01 -8.95
N TYR A 206 8.13 -6.38 -8.65
CA TYR A 206 7.64 -6.14 -7.30
C TYR A 206 6.22 -6.66 -7.14
N VAL A 207 5.93 -7.09 -5.93
CA VAL A 207 4.62 -7.57 -5.48
C VAL A 207 4.23 -6.89 -4.18
N ASP A 208 3.02 -7.15 -3.71
CA ASP A 208 2.42 -6.55 -2.52
C ASP A 208 3.37 -6.60 -1.30
N GLY A 209 3.50 -5.47 -0.62
CA GLY A 209 4.31 -5.35 0.60
C GLY A 209 3.77 -6.14 1.79
N GLY A 210 2.48 -6.50 1.76
CA GLY A 210 1.85 -7.38 2.74
C GLY A 210 2.48 -8.78 2.80
N VAL A 211 3.20 -9.19 1.75
CA VAL A 211 4.03 -10.40 1.76
C VAL A 211 5.12 -10.35 2.84
N CYS A 212 5.66 -9.14 3.11
CA CYS A 212 6.67 -8.94 4.13
C CYS A 212 6.05 -8.69 5.51
N SER A 213 5.10 -7.77 5.59
CA SER A 213 4.36 -7.41 6.80
C SER A 213 3.08 -6.68 6.43
N ALA A 214 1.99 -6.95 7.11
CA ALA A 214 0.71 -6.30 6.84
C ALA A 214 0.73 -4.80 7.12
N SER A 215 1.43 -4.34 8.15
CA SER A 215 1.52 -2.92 8.50
C SER A 215 2.83 -2.27 8.10
N ASN A 216 3.95 -3.02 8.15
CA ASN A 216 5.30 -2.47 8.00
C ASN A 216 5.65 -1.34 8.99
N LEU A 217 4.99 -1.34 10.15
CA LEU A 217 5.12 -0.35 11.23
C LEU A 217 6.58 -0.14 11.67
N ASP A 218 7.36 -1.20 11.70
CA ASP A 218 8.76 -1.20 12.12
C ASP A 218 9.67 -0.32 11.25
N LEU A 219 9.21 0.11 10.05
CA LEU A 219 9.95 1.08 9.21
C LEU A 219 10.07 2.47 9.87
N LEU A 220 9.18 2.80 10.81
CA LEU A 220 9.21 4.05 11.57
C LEU A 220 10.03 3.95 12.85
N ALA A 221 10.56 2.79 13.21
CA ALA A 221 11.42 2.65 14.38
C ALA A 221 12.67 3.56 14.26
N GLY A 222 12.99 4.29 15.33
CA GLY A 222 14.15 5.17 15.40
C GLY A 222 14.05 6.47 14.58
N ARG A 223 12.85 6.84 14.08
CA ARG A 223 12.64 8.08 13.31
C ARG A 223 12.41 9.32 14.17
N GLY A 224 12.51 9.21 15.49
CA GLY A 224 12.32 10.34 16.41
C GLY A 224 10.90 10.88 16.39
N LEU A 225 9.92 9.98 16.33
CA LEU A 225 8.49 10.30 16.38
C LEU A 225 8.00 10.26 17.82
N ASP A 226 7.11 11.20 18.15
CA ASP A 226 6.46 11.27 19.45
C ASP A 226 5.25 10.34 19.52
N LEU A 227 4.57 10.16 18.38
CA LEU A 227 3.36 9.33 18.25
C LEU A 227 3.39 8.57 16.90
N ILE A 228 2.92 7.34 16.93
CA ILE A 228 2.64 6.58 15.71
C ILE A 228 1.18 6.12 15.76
N VAL A 229 0.38 6.57 14.79
CA VAL A 229 -0.97 6.11 14.54
C VAL A 229 -0.90 4.99 13.51
N CYS A 230 -1.35 3.78 13.89
CA CYS A 230 -1.34 2.62 13.00
C CYS A 230 -2.76 2.10 12.80
N LEU A 231 -3.30 2.30 11.59
CA LEU A 231 -4.56 1.69 11.15
C LEU A 231 -4.26 0.43 10.35
N ASN A 232 -4.54 -0.73 10.91
CA ASN A 232 -4.28 -2.02 10.27
C ASN A 232 -5.54 -2.89 10.21
N PRO A 233 -6.24 -2.95 9.05
CA PRO A 233 -7.48 -3.74 8.89
C PRO A 233 -7.33 -5.23 9.17
N LEU A 234 -6.10 -5.76 9.04
CA LEU A 234 -5.79 -7.18 9.30
C LEU A 234 -5.38 -7.46 10.75
N SER A 235 -5.42 -6.47 11.64
CA SER A 235 -5.22 -6.70 13.06
C SER A 235 -6.45 -7.37 13.65
N SER A 236 -6.27 -8.48 14.35
CA SER A 236 -7.34 -9.13 15.13
C SER A 236 -7.09 -8.90 16.62
N GLY A 237 -8.07 -8.30 17.30
CA GLY A 237 -8.12 -8.25 18.74
C GLY A 237 -8.62 -9.58 19.33
N THR A 238 -7.98 -10.70 19.00
CA THR A 238 -8.23 -11.92 19.77
C THR A 238 -7.57 -11.72 21.11
N GLU A 239 -8.35 -11.68 22.18
CA GLU A 239 -7.91 -12.02 23.54
C GLU A 239 -7.46 -13.50 23.57
N ALA A 240 -6.50 -13.88 22.74
CA ALA A 240 -5.74 -15.09 22.94
C ALA A 240 -4.78 -14.76 24.06
N GLY A 241 -5.08 -15.24 25.27
CA GLY A 241 -4.22 -15.15 26.43
C GLY A 241 -2.80 -15.60 26.08
N GLY A 242 -1.89 -14.67 26.00
CA GLY A 242 -0.50 -14.89 25.66
C GLY A 242 0.22 -13.55 25.53
N ARG A 243 0.82 -13.12 26.64
CA ARG A 243 1.79 -12.03 26.73
C ARG A 243 2.81 -12.09 25.60
N ALA A 244 2.61 -11.37 24.53
CA ALA A 244 3.67 -10.95 23.65
C ALA A 244 3.75 -9.41 23.70
N GLY A 245 4.06 -8.89 24.89
CA GLY A 245 4.53 -7.53 25.03
C GLY A 245 5.86 -7.42 24.30
N VAL A 246 5.89 -6.72 23.18
CA VAL A 246 7.14 -6.27 22.57
C VAL A 246 7.78 -5.30 23.58
N ARG A 247 8.74 -5.79 24.34
CA ARG A 247 9.60 -4.95 25.18
C ARG A 247 10.57 -4.24 24.24
N TRP A 248 10.44 -2.94 24.11
CA TRP A 248 11.46 -2.12 23.50
C TRP A 248 12.70 -2.12 24.40
N PRO A 249 13.91 -2.41 23.90
CA PRO A 249 15.11 -2.23 24.67
C PRO A 249 15.44 -0.74 24.66
N GLY A 250 15.33 -0.11 25.82
CA GLY A 250 15.77 1.27 26.05
C GLY A 250 14.70 2.16 26.69
N GLY A 251 14.43 1.94 27.94
CA GLY A 251 13.91 2.89 28.93
C GLY A 251 14.82 2.86 30.11
#